data_49b804d79e715cf39b919a450aa4b095
#
_entry.id   49b804d79e715cf39b919a450aa4b095
#
_cell.length_a   1.000
_cell.length_b   1.000
_cell.length_c   1.000
_cell.angle_alpha   90.00
_cell.angle_beta   90.00
_cell.angle_gamma   90.00
#
_symmetry.space_group_name_H-M   'P 1'
#
loop_
_entity.id
_entity.type
_entity.pdbx_description
1 polymer ?
#
loop_
_entity_poly.entity_id
_entity_poly.type
_entity_poly.pdbx_seq_one_letter_code
_entity_poly.pdbx_strand_id
1 'polypeptide(L)'
;MSKVILNRVKAGDLELKEKVVAINRVVKTTKGGRAFSFSALVVVGNENGVVGHGLGKAKEVQEAITKGIEDAKKNLIKVPVMHGTIPHDQLAKEGAAKVLIKPAAHGTGVIAGGSMRAVLESAGVTDVLAKSLGSANPHNVVKATVKALAMLREPIQVSRTRHLSLKKVFNG
;
A
#
# COMPACT_ATOMS: atom_id res chain seq x y z
N MET A 1 18.04 1.60 12.30
CA MET A 1 16.81 1.53 11.48
C MET A 1 16.87 0.22 10.69
N SER A 2 16.04 -0.76 11.03
CA SER A 2 16.01 -2.05 10.33
C SER A 2 15.55 -1.80 8.89
N LYS A 3 16.34 -2.20 7.90
CA LYS A 3 15.92 -2.21 6.49
C LYS A 3 14.73 -3.16 6.38
N VAL A 4 13.54 -2.62 6.08
CA VAL A 4 12.38 -3.43 5.73
C VAL A 4 12.74 -4.19 4.46
N ILE A 5 12.82 -5.52 4.54
CA ILE A 5 13.05 -6.36 3.36
C ILE A 5 11.72 -6.36 2.60
N LEU A 6 11.62 -5.53 1.59
CA LEU A 6 10.48 -5.50 0.69
C LEU A 6 10.54 -6.76 -0.20
N ASN A 7 9.61 -7.68 -0.05
CA ASN A 7 9.43 -8.79 -0.97
C ASN A 7 8.89 -8.26 -2.30
N ARG A 8 9.80 -7.73 -3.14
CA ARG A 8 9.44 -7.19 -4.46
C ARG A 8 9.08 -8.31 -5.42
N VAL A 9 7.97 -8.10 -6.13
CA VAL A 9 7.48 -9.00 -7.18
C VAL A 9 7.61 -8.31 -8.53
N LYS A 10 8.01 -9.05 -9.56
CA LYS A 10 7.98 -8.53 -10.94
C LYS A 10 6.55 -8.57 -11.46
N ALA A 11 6.16 -7.56 -12.23
CA ALA A 11 4.81 -7.41 -12.77
C ALA A 11 4.41 -8.50 -13.78
N GLY A 12 5.34 -9.30 -14.33
CA GLY A 12 5.10 -10.41 -15.26
C GLY A 12 3.68 -10.52 -15.84
N ASP A 13 3.08 -11.71 -15.78
CA ASP A 13 1.74 -12.00 -16.30
C ASP A 13 0.61 -11.78 -15.26
N LEU A 14 0.80 -10.84 -14.30
CA LEU A 14 -0.20 -10.56 -13.29
C LEU A 14 -1.28 -9.62 -13.83
N GLU A 15 -2.54 -10.03 -13.74
CA GLU A 15 -3.68 -9.12 -13.92
C GLU A 15 -3.71 -8.12 -12.78
N LEU A 16 -3.46 -6.86 -13.09
CA LEU A 16 -3.36 -5.78 -12.12
C LEU A 16 -4.53 -4.80 -12.31
N LYS A 17 -5.30 -4.58 -11.26
CA LYS A 17 -6.31 -3.52 -11.20
C LYS A 17 -5.68 -2.23 -10.71
N GLU A 18 -6.12 -1.12 -11.27
CA GLU A 18 -5.56 0.20 -11.03
C GLU A 18 -6.58 1.08 -10.29
N LYS A 19 -6.13 1.77 -9.24
CA LYS A 19 -6.94 2.72 -8.47
C LYS A 19 -6.21 4.06 -8.36
N VAL A 20 -6.85 5.13 -8.82
CA VAL A 20 -6.34 6.49 -8.63
C VAL A 20 -6.75 6.98 -7.25
N VAL A 21 -5.76 7.35 -6.42
CA VAL A 21 -5.99 7.83 -5.05
C VAL A 21 -6.17 9.34 -5.01
N ALA A 22 -5.33 10.08 -5.73
CA ALA A 22 -5.39 11.54 -5.77
C ALA A 22 -4.79 12.09 -7.07
N ILE A 23 -5.42 13.14 -7.61
CA ILE A 23 -4.90 13.91 -8.73
C ILE A 23 -4.79 15.36 -8.26
N ASN A 24 -3.60 15.94 -8.40
CA ASN A 24 -3.33 17.31 -8.02
C ASN A 24 -2.80 18.09 -9.22
N ARG A 25 -3.37 19.29 -9.45
CA ARG A 25 -2.80 20.25 -10.38
C ARG A 25 -1.65 20.99 -9.69
N VAL A 26 -0.45 20.90 -10.26
CA VAL A 26 0.76 21.52 -9.75
C VAL A 26 1.29 22.59 -10.71
N VAL A 27 1.96 23.58 -10.18
CA VAL A 27 2.46 24.71 -10.95
C VAL A 27 3.95 24.87 -10.70
N LYS A 28 4.72 25.07 -11.78
CA LYS A 28 6.10 25.51 -11.73
C LYS A 28 6.17 26.97 -12.21
N THR A 29 6.61 27.86 -11.35
CA THR A 29 6.83 29.24 -11.71
C THR A 29 8.21 29.40 -12.37
N THR A 30 8.25 30.03 -13.53
CA THR A 30 9.46 30.35 -14.28
C THR A 30 9.51 31.85 -14.58
N LYS A 31 10.64 32.37 -15.04
CA LYS A 31 10.78 33.80 -15.42
C LYS A 31 9.79 34.23 -16.52
N GLY A 32 9.30 33.31 -17.33
CA GLY A 32 8.33 33.57 -18.41
C GLY A 32 6.87 33.30 -18.02
N GLY A 33 6.57 32.89 -16.77
CA GLY A 33 5.20 32.63 -16.34
C GLY A 33 5.02 31.34 -15.52
N ARG A 34 3.79 30.83 -15.49
CA ARG A 34 3.39 29.64 -14.73
C ARG A 34 3.16 28.45 -15.68
N ALA A 35 3.96 27.41 -15.57
CA ALA A 35 3.75 26.14 -16.27
C ALA A 35 2.93 25.20 -15.39
N PHE A 36 1.76 24.80 -15.87
CA PHE A 36 0.86 23.86 -15.20
C PHE A 36 1.20 22.41 -15.56
N SER A 37 1.04 21.51 -14.62
CA SER A 37 1.12 20.06 -14.80
C SER A 37 0.23 19.34 -13.79
N PHE A 38 0.02 18.05 -14.01
CA PHE A 38 -0.76 17.20 -13.11
C PHE A 38 0.14 16.17 -12.45
N SER A 39 -0.19 15.85 -11.19
CA SER A 39 0.45 14.78 -10.44
C SER A 39 -0.62 13.79 -10.03
N ALA A 40 -0.49 12.53 -10.45
CA ALA A 40 -1.39 11.44 -10.11
C ALA A 40 -0.71 10.47 -9.15
N LEU A 41 -1.35 10.17 -8.02
CA LEU A 41 -0.98 9.11 -7.10
C LEU A 41 -1.84 7.89 -7.42
N VAL A 42 -1.21 6.79 -7.81
CA VAL A 42 -1.87 5.57 -8.25
C VAL A 42 -1.44 4.39 -7.39
N VAL A 43 -2.38 3.51 -7.12
CA VAL A 43 -2.17 2.20 -6.48
C VAL A 43 -2.56 1.12 -7.48
N VAL A 44 -1.76 0.09 -7.56
CA VAL A 44 -1.98 -1.06 -8.45
C VAL A 44 -1.91 -2.33 -7.63
N GLY A 45 -2.82 -3.27 -7.87
CA GLY A 45 -2.81 -4.56 -7.17
C GLY A 45 -3.62 -5.62 -7.90
N ASN A 46 -3.43 -6.87 -7.52
CA ASN A 46 -4.12 -8.02 -8.10
C ASN A 46 -5.25 -8.57 -7.23
N GLU A 47 -5.59 -7.87 -6.13
CA GLU A 47 -6.57 -8.32 -5.13
C GLU A 47 -6.25 -9.71 -4.54
N ASN A 48 -5.01 -10.18 -4.70
CA ASN A 48 -4.56 -11.50 -4.29
C ASN A 48 -3.17 -11.47 -3.60
N GLY A 49 -2.97 -10.46 -2.76
CA GLY A 49 -1.75 -10.30 -1.97
C GLY A 49 -0.61 -9.57 -2.67
N VAL A 50 -0.84 -8.92 -3.83
CA VAL A 50 0.19 -8.09 -4.47
C VAL A 50 -0.33 -6.67 -4.62
N VAL A 51 0.45 -5.69 -4.15
CA VAL A 51 0.11 -4.27 -4.23
C VAL A 51 1.36 -3.43 -4.46
N GLY A 52 1.20 -2.34 -5.19
CA GLY A 52 2.23 -1.34 -5.42
C GLY A 52 1.65 0.06 -5.48
N HIS A 53 2.49 1.05 -5.33
CA HIS A 53 2.10 2.45 -5.48
C HIS A 53 3.09 3.18 -6.38
N GLY A 54 2.60 4.17 -7.10
CA GLY A 54 3.43 4.98 -8.00
C GLY A 54 2.93 6.42 -8.08
N LEU A 55 3.84 7.30 -8.48
CA LEU A 55 3.59 8.71 -8.67
C LEU A 55 3.95 9.12 -10.08
N GLY A 56 2.94 9.53 -10.86
CA GLY A 56 3.15 10.08 -12.20
C GLY A 56 2.98 11.60 -12.24
N LYS A 57 3.76 12.25 -13.09
CA LYS A 57 3.62 13.69 -13.40
C LYS A 57 3.67 13.91 -14.90
N ALA A 58 2.71 14.67 -15.44
CA ALA A 58 2.66 15.04 -16.85
C ALA A 58 1.89 16.34 -17.07
N LYS A 59 1.87 16.83 -18.32
CA LYS A 59 1.06 18.00 -18.70
C LYS A 59 -0.43 17.66 -18.78
N GLU A 60 -0.76 16.43 -19.13
CA GLU A 60 -2.11 15.88 -19.20
C GLU A 60 -2.38 14.89 -18.08
N VAL A 61 -3.66 14.79 -17.66
CA VAL A 61 -4.07 13.90 -16.56
C VAL A 61 -3.86 12.43 -16.94
N GLN A 62 -4.24 12.04 -18.16
CA GLN A 62 -4.13 10.66 -18.64
C GLN A 62 -2.67 10.18 -18.65
N GLU A 63 -1.75 11.00 -19.20
CA GLU A 63 -0.32 10.69 -19.17
C GLU A 63 0.24 10.59 -17.73
N ALA A 64 -0.23 11.45 -16.82
CA ALA A 64 0.20 11.39 -15.42
C ALA A 64 -0.23 10.07 -14.76
N ILE A 65 -1.45 9.60 -15.05
CA ILE A 65 -1.95 8.32 -14.57
C ILE A 65 -1.12 7.16 -15.14
N THR A 66 -0.92 7.12 -16.47
CA THR A 66 -0.13 6.05 -17.11
C THR A 66 1.30 5.97 -16.54
N LYS A 67 1.98 7.10 -16.38
CA LYS A 67 3.31 7.15 -15.73
C LYS A 67 3.26 6.68 -14.28
N GLY A 68 2.18 7.02 -13.55
CA GLY A 68 1.96 6.54 -12.18
C GLY A 68 1.79 5.02 -12.12
N ILE A 69 1.07 4.42 -13.06
CA ILE A 69 0.88 2.98 -13.18
C ILE A 69 2.22 2.28 -13.46
N GLU A 70 3.00 2.79 -14.40
CA GLU A 70 4.33 2.24 -14.72
C GLU A 70 5.28 2.28 -13.51
N ASP A 71 5.25 3.38 -12.74
CA ASP A 71 6.03 3.50 -11.51
C ASP A 71 5.53 2.52 -10.43
N ALA A 72 4.22 2.36 -10.28
CA ALA A 72 3.62 1.41 -9.35
C ALA A 72 4.00 -0.05 -9.69
N LYS A 73 4.01 -0.42 -10.97
CA LYS A 73 4.43 -1.75 -11.45
C LYS A 73 5.88 -2.10 -11.10
N LYS A 74 6.76 -1.10 -10.94
CA LYS A 74 8.16 -1.29 -10.50
C LYS A 74 8.28 -1.52 -8.99
N ASN A 75 7.27 -1.09 -8.22
CA ASN A 75 7.28 -1.08 -6.77
C ASN A 75 6.27 -2.05 -6.14
N LEU A 76 6.00 -3.18 -6.81
CA LEU A 76 5.10 -4.22 -6.31
C LEU A 76 5.71 -4.96 -5.12
N ILE A 77 4.90 -5.17 -4.08
CA ILE A 77 5.24 -5.97 -2.91
C ILE A 77 4.23 -7.09 -2.71
N LYS A 78 4.69 -8.22 -2.15
CA LYS A 78 3.82 -9.31 -1.71
C LYS A 78 3.43 -9.11 -0.26
N VAL A 79 2.14 -9.24 0.02
CA VAL A 79 1.49 -9.04 1.33
C VAL A 79 0.88 -10.38 1.78
N PRO A 80 1.12 -10.84 3.01
CA PRO A 80 0.44 -12.00 3.53
C PRO A 80 -1.02 -11.66 3.88
N VAL A 81 -1.95 -12.20 3.13
CA VAL A 81 -3.40 -12.13 3.39
C VAL A 81 -3.87 -13.50 3.83
N MET A 82 -4.60 -13.58 4.94
CA MET A 82 -5.12 -14.83 5.53
C MET A 82 -6.62 -14.68 5.75
N HIS A 83 -7.40 -15.55 5.11
CA HIS A 83 -8.88 -15.54 5.25
C HIS A 83 -9.51 -14.16 5.06
N GLY A 84 -9.00 -13.37 4.11
CA GLY A 84 -9.48 -12.02 3.82
C GLY A 84 -8.99 -10.93 4.78
N THR A 85 -8.19 -11.26 5.80
CA THR A 85 -7.63 -10.28 6.75
C THR A 85 -6.10 -10.36 6.85
N ILE A 86 -5.49 -9.52 7.68
CA ILE A 86 -4.07 -9.48 7.95
C ILE A 86 -3.73 -10.37 9.17
N PRO A 87 -2.51 -10.96 9.23
CA PRO A 87 -2.15 -11.92 10.28
C PRO A 87 -2.01 -11.31 11.68
N HIS A 88 -1.60 -10.06 11.80
CA HIS A 88 -1.43 -9.36 13.10
C HIS A 88 -1.54 -7.84 12.91
N ASP A 89 -1.67 -7.13 14.03
CA ASP A 89 -1.64 -5.67 14.03
C ASP A 89 -0.24 -5.15 13.67
N GLN A 90 -0.21 -4.04 12.95
CA GLN A 90 1.04 -3.41 12.54
C GLN A 90 0.90 -1.89 12.56
N LEU A 91 1.92 -1.25 13.09
CA LEU A 91 2.11 0.19 13.05
C LEU A 91 3.30 0.52 12.16
N ALA A 92 3.13 1.46 11.24
CA ALA A 92 4.23 1.96 10.42
C ALA A 92 4.19 3.48 10.30
N LYS A 93 5.37 4.07 10.10
CA LYS A 93 5.55 5.51 9.91
C LYS A 93 6.31 5.76 8.62
N GLU A 94 5.83 6.76 7.86
CA GLU A 94 6.54 7.28 6.69
C GLU A 94 6.38 8.80 6.63
N GLY A 95 7.49 9.50 6.69
CA GLY A 95 7.47 10.94 6.91
C GLY A 95 6.71 11.30 8.18
N ALA A 96 5.73 12.21 8.08
CA ALA A 96 4.87 12.63 9.20
C ALA A 96 3.57 11.79 9.31
N ALA A 97 3.29 10.88 8.37
CA ALA A 97 2.15 9.98 8.47
C ALA A 97 2.50 8.73 9.30
N LYS A 98 1.56 8.32 10.13
CA LYS A 98 1.62 7.11 10.95
C LYS A 98 0.34 6.32 10.73
N VAL A 99 0.46 5.04 10.42
CA VAL A 99 -0.66 4.18 10.05
C VAL A 99 -0.68 2.98 10.98
N LEU A 100 -1.85 2.71 11.54
CA LEU A 100 -2.15 1.51 12.31
C LEU A 100 -3.13 0.66 11.50
N ILE A 101 -2.81 -0.62 11.32
CA ILE A 101 -3.69 -1.63 10.74
C ILE A 101 -3.88 -2.76 11.75
N LYS A 102 -5.12 -3.25 11.89
CA LYS A 102 -5.48 -4.34 12.80
C LYS A 102 -6.34 -5.36 12.05
N PRO A 103 -6.17 -6.67 12.32
CA PRO A 103 -7.05 -7.68 11.78
C PRO A 103 -8.48 -7.49 12.28
N ALA A 104 -9.43 -7.91 11.48
CA ALA A 104 -10.86 -7.86 11.82
C ALA A 104 -11.54 -9.19 11.52
N ALA A 105 -12.66 -9.43 12.18
CA ALA A 105 -13.50 -10.61 11.94
C ALA A 105 -14.14 -10.54 10.56
N HIS A 106 -14.42 -11.70 9.98
CA HIS A 106 -15.13 -11.81 8.69
C HIS A 106 -16.47 -11.07 8.72
N GLY A 107 -16.74 -10.31 7.67
CA GLY A 107 -17.93 -9.47 7.55
C GLY A 107 -17.80 -8.05 8.09
N THR A 108 -16.64 -7.68 8.70
CA THR A 108 -16.39 -6.31 9.16
C THR A 108 -16.22 -5.33 7.99
N GLY A 109 -15.66 -5.80 6.89
CA GLY A 109 -15.31 -4.98 5.76
C GLY A 109 -14.03 -4.14 5.97
N VAL A 110 -13.68 -3.31 5.00
CA VAL A 110 -12.52 -2.43 5.06
C VAL A 110 -12.89 -1.11 5.74
N ILE A 111 -12.55 -0.96 7.01
CA ILE A 111 -12.75 0.28 7.77
C ILE A 111 -11.45 1.07 7.77
N ALA A 112 -11.29 1.97 6.79
CA ALA A 112 -10.09 2.74 6.56
C ALA A 112 -10.39 4.10 5.91
N GLY A 113 -9.49 5.06 6.07
CA GLY A 113 -9.51 6.32 5.30
C GLY A 113 -9.27 6.06 3.81
N GLY A 114 -9.78 6.93 2.92
CA GLY A 114 -9.81 6.69 1.46
C GLY A 114 -8.47 6.28 0.85
N SER A 115 -7.38 6.94 1.21
CA SER A 115 -6.03 6.60 0.70
C SER A 115 -5.54 5.24 1.19
N MET A 116 -5.87 4.85 2.42
CA MET A 116 -5.54 3.53 2.98
C MET A 116 -6.43 2.45 2.38
N ARG A 117 -7.74 2.73 2.25
CA ARG A 117 -8.73 1.82 1.67
C ARG A 117 -8.32 1.40 0.26
N ALA A 118 -7.91 2.34 -0.58
CA ALA A 118 -7.44 2.04 -1.93
C ALA A 118 -6.30 1.01 -1.94
N VAL A 119 -5.34 1.12 -1.02
CA VAL A 119 -4.21 0.18 -0.89
C VAL A 119 -4.66 -1.18 -0.39
N LEU A 120 -5.48 -1.23 0.66
CA LEU A 120 -5.94 -2.46 1.30
C LEU A 120 -6.83 -3.29 0.37
N GLU A 121 -7.78 -2.65 -0.32
CA GLU A 121 -8.63 -3.32 -1.31
C GLU A 121 -7.81 -3.82 -2.51
N SER A 122 -6.86 -3.03 -3.03
CA SER A 122 -5.97 -3.47 -4.13
C SER A 122 -5.05 -4.63 -3.71
N ALA A 123 -4.75 -4.76 -2.42
CA ALA A 123 -4.01 -5.90 -1.87
C ALA A 123 -4.90 -7.15 -1.69
N GLY A 124 -6.22 -7.03 -1.79
CA GLY A 124 -7.17 -8.14 -1.60
C GLY A 124 -7.56 -8.36 -0.14
N VAL A 125 -7.36 -7.37 0.73
CA VAL A 125 -7.83 -7.43 2.12
C VAL A 125 -9.31 -7.02 2.15
N THR A 126 -10.18 -7.89 2.66
CA THR A 126 -11.63 -7.67 2.75
C THR A 126 -12.06 -7.22 4.12
N ASP A 127 -11.36 -7.63 5.18
CA ASP A 127 -11.73 -7.38 6.57
C ASP A 127 -10.56 -6.80 7.35
N VAL A 128 -10.60 -5.50 7.66
CA VAL A 128 -9.49 -4.82 8.35
C VAL A 128 -9.95 -3.53 9.02
N LEU A 129 -9.39 -3.25 10.18
CA LEU A 129 -9.53 -1.96 10.86
C LEU A 129 -8.24 -1.16 10.68
N ALA A 130 -8.34 0.02 10.11
CA ALA A 130 -7.18 0.84 9.84
C ALA A 130 -7.43 2.32 10.19
N LYS A 131 -6.42 2.94 10.82
CA LYS A 131 -6.47 4.35 11.21
C LYS A 131 -5.21 5.07 10.80
N SER A 132 -5.38 6.19 10.12
CA SER A 132 -4.29 7.14 9.89
C SER A 132 -4.13 8.06 11.10
N LEU A 133 -2.92 8.09 11.65
CA LEU A 133 -2.49 8.90 12.79
C LEU A 133 -1.39 9.84 12.31
N GLY A 134 -1.52 11.14 12.57
CA GLY A 134 -0.56 12.14 12.11
C GLY A 134 -0.97 12.80 10.80
N SER A 135 -0.06 12.96 9.85
CA SER A 135 -0.33 13.67 8.59
C SER A 135 -1.38 12.96 7.73
N ALA A 136 -2.33 13.74 7.21
CA ALA A 136 -3.36 13.28 6.27
C ALA A 136 -2.90 13.35 4.80
N ASN A 137 -1.64 13.71 4.51
CA ASN A 137 -1.14 13.79 3.14
C ASN A 137 -1.23 12.42 2.45
N PRO A 138 -2.01 12.27 1.35
CA PRO A 138 -2.25 10.99 0.68
C PRO A 138 -0.97 10.25 0.28
N HIS A 139 0.06 10.96 -0.17
CA HIS A 139 1.35 10.37 -0.55
C HIS A 139 2.03 9.66 0.63
N ASN A 140 2.06 10.32 1.79
CA ASN A 140 2.69 9.75 2.98
C ASN A 140 1.84 8.60 3.55
N VAL A 141 0.52 8.75 3.54
CA VAL A 141 -0.41 7.73 4.03
C VAL A 141 -0.31 6.45 3.20
N VAL A 142 -0.34 6.56 1.86
CA VAL A 142 -0.18 5.41 0.96
C VAL A 142 1.17 4.71 1.19
N LYS A 143 2.27 5.45 1.24
CA LYS A 143 3.60 4.89 1.52
C LYS A 143 3.67 4.22 2.88
N ALA A 144 3.11 4.84 3.92
CA ALA A 144 3.07 4.27 5.26
C ALA A 144 2.23 2.97 5.31
N THR A 145 1.10 2.93 4.56
CA THR A 145 0.25 1.73 4.47
C THR A 145 0.97 0.59 3.76
N VAL A 146 1.59 0.85 2.61
CA VAL A 146 2.39 -0.14 1.88
C VAL A 146 3.53 -0.65 2.76
N LYS A 147 4.20 0.23 3.49
CA LYS A 147 5.25 -0.15 4.44
C LYS A 147 4.71 -1.00 5.60
N ALA A 148 3.53 -0.67 6.14
CA ALA A 148 2.88 -1.49 7.18
C ALA A 148 2.61 -2.91 6.67
N LEU A 149 2.05 -3.03 5.47
CA LEU A 149 1.79 -4.32 4.82
C LEU A 149 3.07 -5.13 4.55
N ALA A 150 4.16 -4.45 4.14
CA ALA A 150 5.46 -5.09 3.93
C ALA A 150 6.14 -5.59 5.22
N MET A 151 5.76 -5.03 6.37
CA MET A 151 6.28 -5.44 7.69
C MET A 151 5.50 -6.61 8.30
N LEU A 152 4.37 -7.01 7.72
CA LEU A 152 3.59 -8.16 8.17
C LEU A 152 4.40 -9.44 8.03
N ARG A 153 4.30 -10.30 9.04
CA ARG A 153 4.98 -11.60 9.09
C ARG A 153 3.97 -12.72 8.91
N GLU A 154 4.26 -13.60 7.98
CA GLU A 154 3.47 -14.80 7.76
C GLU A 154 3.72 -15.82 8.90
N PRO A 155 2.66 -16.42 9.51
CA PRO A 155 2.82 -17.37 10.60
C PRO A 155 3.71 -18.57 10.25
N ILE A 156 3.64 -19.04 9.01
CA ILE A 156 4.49 -20.14 8.51
C ILE A 156 5.97 -19.73 8.54
N GLN A 157 6.28 -18.50 8.17
CA GLN A 157 7.63 -17.98 8.18
C GLN A 157 8.17 -17.86 9.61
N VAL A 158 7.31 -17.40 10.55
CA VAL A 158 7.65 -17.33 11.97
C VAL A 158 7.90 -18.73 12.56
N SER A 159 7.02 -19.71 12.23
CA SER A 159 7.17 -21.11 12.62
C SER A 159 8.52 -21.69 12.18
N ARG A 160 8.89 -21.50 10.92
CA ARG A 160 10.18 -21.95 10.38
C ARG A 160 11.38 -21.29 11.04
N THR A 161 11.33 -19.97 11.25
CA THR A 161 12.44 -19.20 11.83
C THR A 161 12.66 -19.53 13.31
N ARG A 162 11.58 -19.82 14.05
CA ARG A 162 11.64 -20.14 15.49
C ARG A 162 11.66 -21.64 15.78
N HIS A 163 11.59 -22.50 14.76
CA HIS A 163 11.48 -23.96 14.89
C HIS A 163 10.33 -24.40 15.82
N LEU A 164 9.18 -23.70 15.76
CA LEU A 164 7.99 -23.98 16.54
C LEU A 164 6.87 -24.52 15.66
N SER A 165 6.00 -25.37 16.25
CA SER A 165 4.79 -25.80 15.54
C SER A 165 3.83 -24.60 15.33
N LEU A 166 3.02 -24.62 14.26
CA LEU A 166 2.04 -23.58 14.00
C LEU A 166 1.07 -23.37 15.17
N LYS A 167 0.67 -24.46 15.85
CA LYS A 167 -0.17 -24.38 17.07
C LYS A 167 0.46 -23.51 18.16
N LYS A 168 1.77 -23.64 18.37
CA LYS A 168 2.51 -22.80 19.34
C LYS A 168 2.68 -21.36 18.88
N VAL A 169 2.68 -21.08 17.58
CA VAL A 169 2.76 -19.71 17.09
C VAL A 169 1.46 -18.94 17.33
N PHE A 170 0.30 -19.62 17.29
CA PHE A 170 -1.01 -19.00 17.51
C PHE A 170 -1.45 -18.99 18.97
N ASN A 171 -1.11 -20.00 19.73
CA ASN A 171 -1.64 -20.19 21.09
C ASN A 171 -0.61 -19.86 22.20
N GLY A 172 0.65 -19.60 21.86
CA GLY A 172 1.73 -19.35 22.81
C GLY A 172 2.45 -20.63 23.20
#